data_93000aa6dc67053c6a715f925c4ff5f3
#
_entry.id   93000aa6dc67053c6a715f925c4ff5f3
#
_cell.length_a   1.000
_cell.length_b   1.000
_cell.length_c   1.000
_cell.angle_alpha   90.00
_cell.angle_beta   90.00
_cell.angle_gamma   90.00
#
_symmetry.space_group_name_H-M   'P 1'
#
loop_
_entity.id
_entity.type
_entity.pdbx_description
1 polymer ?
#
loop_
_entity_poly.entity_id
_entity_poly.type
_entity_poly.pdbx_seq_one_letter_code
_entity_poly.pdbx_strand_id
1 'polypeptide(L)'
;EFYIMALPSDKDAMRLAIYENKEISGGDNEAAAKKADQKTQLLLKILGDMQQNDKISASTNLTEVLHKAAKGSGLPMRKVGQAPFFVLRGAGMPAVLIEMGYLTDPAEARKLSSQSYLYSICSSFASGIVTYVKEHPVVAD
;
A
#
# COMPACT_ATOMS: atom_id res chain seq x y z
N GLU A 1 6.89 2.07 -4.18
CA GLU A 1 5.51 2.29 -4.63
C GLU A 1 4.57 2.38 -3.44
N PHE A 2 3.43 3.04 -3.62
CA PHE A 2 2.40 3.15 -2.57
C PHE A 2 1.07 2.67 -3.12
N TYR A 3 0.33 1.92 -2.30
CA TYR A 3 -0.98 1.42 -2.67
C TYR A 3 -2.00 1.62 -1.56
N ILE A 4 -3.21 2.00 -1.93
CA ILE A 4 -4.38 2.00 -1.05
C ILE A 4 -5.37 0.93 -1.50
N MET A 5 -6.24 0.52 -0.58
CA MET A 5 -7.29 -0.45 -0.87
C MET A 5 -8.48 0.24 -1.53
N ALA A 6 -8.58 0.08 -2.85
CA ALA A 6 -9.69 0.57 -3.68
C ALA A 6 -9.80 -0.25 -4.97
N LEU A 7 -10.63 0.16 -5.91
CA LEU A 7 -10.64 -0.43 -7.24
C LEU A 7 -9.27 -0.23 -7.92
N PRO A 8 -8.78 -1.23 -8.67
CA PRO A 8 -7.42 -1.18 -9.22
C PRO A 8 -7.25 -0.02 -10.18
N SER A 9 -6.17 0.74 -10.01
CA SER A 9 -5.82 1.87 -10.88
C SER A 9 -5.39 1.42 -12.28
N ASP A 10 -4.83 0.22 -12.38
CA ASP A 10 -4.33 -0.37 -13.62
C ASP A 10 -4.12 -1.90 -13.49
N LYS A 11 -3.74 -2.53 -14.61
CA LYS A 11 -3.53 -3.99 -14.68
C LYS A 11 -2.37 -4.48 -13.82
N ASP A 12 -1.32 -3.68 -13.65
CA ASP A 12 -0.14 -4.06 -12.90
C ASP A 12 -0.41 -4.00 -11.40
N ALA A 13 -1.14 -2.98 -10.93
CA ALA A 13 -1.64 -2.91 -9.56
C ALA A 13 -2.54 -4.11 -9.24
N MET A 14 -3.42 -4.50 -10.16
CA MET A 14 -4.26 -5.69 -9.98
C MET A 14 -3.45 -6.98 -9.92
N ARG A 15 -2.44 -7.15 -10.79
CA ARG A 15 -1.56 -8.32 -10.77
C ARG A 15 -0.78 -8.44 -9.46
N LEU A 16 -0.24 -7.32 -8.98
CA LEU A 16 0.47 -7.29 -7.70
C LEU A 16 -0.47 -7.68 -6.56
N ALA A 17 -1.68 -7.12 -6.49
CA ALA A 17 -2.65 -7.48 -5.46
C ALA A 17 -3.05 -8.96 -5.50
N ILE A 18 -3.22 -9.55 -6.68
CA ILE A 18 -3.49 -10.98 -6.82
C ILE A 18 -2.32 -11.82 -6.26
N TYR A 19 -1.09 -11.43 -6.59
CA TYR A 19 0.10 -12.11 -6.10
C TYR A 19 0.20 -12.06 -4.57
N GLU A 20 0.14 -10.87 -3.98
CA GLU A 20 0.21 -10.66 -2.53
C GLU A 20 -0.96 -11.33 -1.78
N ASN A 21 -2.17 -11.24 -2.30
CA ASN A 21 -3.34 -11.89 -1.72
C ASN A 21 -3.23 -13.42 -1.72
N LYS A 22 -2.56 -13.99 -2.73
CA LYS A 22 -2.28 -15.44 -2.81
C LYS A 22 -1.34 -15.89 -1.70
N GLU A 23 -0.26 -15.17 -1.46
CA GLU A 23 0.68 -15.44 -0.37
C GLU A 23 -0.02 -15.43 1.00
N ILE A 24 -0.84 -14.40 1.27
CA ILE A 24 -1.63 -14.29 2.50
C ILE A 24 -2.64 -15.45 2.63
N SER A 25 -3.11 -16.01 1.52
CA SER A 25 -4.12 -17.08 1.51
C SER A 25 -3.53 -18.49 1.66
N GLY A 26 -2.22 -18.65 1.79
CA GLY A 26 -1.54 -19.92 2.01
C GLY A 26 -0.65 -20.40 0.87
N GLY A 27 -0.20 -19.49 0.00
CA GLY A 27 0.85 -19.76 -0.98
C GLY A 27 0.39 -20.47 -2.27
N ASP A 28 1.29 -21.27 -2.84
CA ASP A 28 1.21 -21.72 -4.23
C ASP A 28 0.34 -22.95 -4.52
N ASN A 29 -0.43 -23.46 -3.56
CA ASN A 29 -1.33 -24.57 -3.87
C ASN A 29 -2.60 -24.09 -4.60
N GLU A 30 -3.17 -24.97 -5.43
CA GLU A 30 -4.34 -24.67 -6.27
C GLU A 30 -5.57 -24.22 -5.45
N ALA A 31 -5.77 -24.82 -4.28
CA ALA A 31 -6.87 -24.46 -3.38
C ALA A 31 -6.72 -23.04 -2.80
N ALA A 32 -5.50 -22.66 -2.42
CA ALA A 32 -5.20 -21.30 -1.94
C ALA A 32 -5.36 -20.27 -3.05
N ALA A 33 -4.88 -20.56 -4.26
CA ALA A 33 -5.05 -19.69 -5.42
C ALA A 33 -6.52 -19.45 -5.76
N LYS A 34 -7.34 -20.50 -5.81
CA LYS A 34 -8.78 -20.41 -6.05
C LYS A 34 -9.51 -19.61 -4.97
N LYS A 35 -9.14 -19.82 -3.70
CA LYS A 35 -9.70 -19.10 -2.56
C LYS A 35 -9.31 -17.62 -2.58
N ALA A 36 -8.08 -17.29 -2.94
CA ALA A 36 -7.63 -15.91 -3.09
C ALA A 36 -8.37 -15.20 -4.22
N ASP A 37 -8.58 -15.86 -5.36
CA ASP A 37 -9.33 -15.30 -6.48
C ASP A 37 -10.78 -14.99 -6.11
N GLN A 38 -11.49 -15.92 -5.47
CA GLN A 38 -12.86 -15.72 -5.00
C GLN A 38 -12.96 -14.54 -4.02
N LYS A 39 -12.03 -14.44 -3.07
CA LYS A 39 -11.97 -13.31 -2.13
C LYS A 39 -11.67 -12.00 -2.83
N THR A 40 -10.79 -12.00 -3.83
CA THR A 40 -10.46 -10.81 -4.62
C THR A 40 -11.68 -10.32 -5.39
N GLN A 41 -12.44 -11.20 -6.03
CA GLN A 41 -13.67 -10.86 -6.73
C GLN A 41 -14.74 -10.27 -5.78
N LEU A 42 -14.90 -10.87 -4.60
CA LEU A 42 -15.81 -10.33 -3.60
C LEU A 42 -15.40 -8.93 -3.13
N LEU A 43 -14.09 -8.71 -2.90
CA LEU A 43 -13.55 -7.41 -2.53
C LEU A 43 -13.77 -6.36 -3.60
N LEU A 44 -13.55 -6.68 -4.86
CA LEU A 44 -13.83 -5.76 -5.98
C LEU A 44 -15.30 -5.33 -6.00
N LYS A 45 -16.24 -6.24 -5.72
CA LYS A 45 -17.66 -5.92 -5.63
C LYS A 45 -17.93 -4.95 -4.47
N ILE A 46 -17.39 -5.24 -3.29
CA ILE A 46 -17.55 -4.38 -2.10
C ILE A 46 -16.95 -3.00 -2.35
N LEU A 47 -15.75 -2.93 -2.93
CA LEU A 47 -15.08 -1.66 -3.23
C LEU A 47 -15.82 -0.84 -4.29
N GLY A 48 -16.47 -1.51 -5.26
CA GLY A 48 -17.33 -0.85 -6.24
C GLY A 48 -18.51 -0.12 -5.59
N ASP A 49 -19.09 -0.73 -4.55
CA ASP A 49 -20.21 -0.15 -3.79
C ASP A 49 -19.74 0.96 -2.81
N MET A 50 -18.44 1.00 -2.48
CA MET A 50 -17.85 1.91 -1.48
C MET A 50 -17.08 3.09 -2.08
N GLN A 51 -17.21 3.39 -3.36
CA GLN A 51 -16.41 4.43 -4.07
C GLN A 51 -16.49 5.86 -3.46
N GLN A 52 -17.39 6.10 -2.53
CA GLN A 52 -17.55 7.40 -1.85
C GLN A 52 -17.18 7.35 -0.36
N ASN A 53 -16.26 6.47 0.05
CA ASN A 53 -15.97 6.27 1.46
C ASN A 53 -14.86 7.22 1.93
N ASP A 54 -15.10 7.94 3.03
CA ASP A 54 -14.16 8.82 3.72
C ASP A 54 -12.81 8.16 4.02
N LYS A 55 -12.82 6.83 4.24
CA LYS A 55 -11.59 6.03 4.47
C LYS A 55 -10.67 5.96 3.26
N ILE A 56 -11.21 5.85 2.04
CA ILE A 56 -10.41 5.87 0.81
C ILE A 56 -9.80 7.26 0.63
N SER A 57 -10.58 8.31 0.85
CA SER A 57 -10.11 9.68 0.80
C SER A 57 -8.99 9.94 1.82
N ALA A 58 -9.18 9.55 3.08
CA ALA A 58 -8.19 9.71 4.13
C ALA A 58 -6.90 8.90 3.86
N SER A 59 -7.02 7.67 3.32
CA SER A 59 -5.87 6.86 2.90
C SER A 59 -5.14 7.48 1.70
N THR A 60 -5.86 8.09 0.77
CA THR A 60 -5.28 8.84 -0.35
C THR A 60 -4.47 10.03 0.16
N ASN A 61 -5.04 10.83 1.05
CA ASN A 61 -4.34 11.98 1.64
C ASN A 61 -3.07 11.55 2.39
N LEU A 62 -3.14 10.49 3.20
CA LEU A 62 -1.96 9.93 3.87
C LEU A 62 -0.90 9.51 2.84
N THR A 63 -1.31 8.83 1.79
CA THR A 63 -0.41 8.37 0.73
C THR A 63 0.28 9.53 0.02
N GLU A 64 -0.44 10.61 -0.28
CA GLU A 64 0.12 11.80 -0.92
C GLU A 64 1.17 12.49 -0.03
N VAL A 65 0.89 12.63 1.27
CA VAL A 65 1.84 13.20 2.23
C VAL A 65 3.11 12.35 2.33
N LEU A 66 2.97 11.02 2.44
CA LEU A 66 4.11 10.10 2.48
C LEU A 66 4.92 10.11 1.18
N HIS A 67 4.23 10.12 0.03
CA HIS A 67 4.88 10.20 -1.27
C HIS A 67 5.67 11.50 -1.44
N LYS A 68 5.09 12.64 -1.02
CA LYS A 68 5.76 13.95 -1.04
C LYS A 68 7.00 13.97 -0.13
N ALA A 69 6.90 13.41 1.08
CA ALA A 69 8.02 13.31 2.01
C ALA A 69 9.15 12.45 1.43
N ALA A 70 8.83 11.27 0.86
CA ALA A 70 9.79 10.39 0.23
C ALA A 70 10.49 11.05 -0.96
N LYS A 71 9.74 11.71 -1.83
CA LYS A 71 10.28 12.43 -2.99
C LYS A 71 11.18 13.59 -2.55
N GLY A 72 10.77 14.34 -1.52
CA GLY A 72 11.55 15.44 -0.95
C GLY A 72 12.88 14.98 -0.33
N SER A 73 12.95 13.74 0.14
CA SER A 73 14.16 13.11 0.65
C SER A 73 15.04 12.47 -0.45
N GLY A 74 14.71 12.65 -1.71
CA GLY A 74 15.48 12.09 -2.85
C GLY A 74 15.32 10.59 -3.05
N LEU A 75 14.33 9.96 -2.41
CA LEU A 75 14.05 8.54 -2.61
C LEU A 75 13.43 8.30 -4.01
N PRO A 76 13.83 7.22 -4.69
CA PRO A 76 13.27 6.88 -6.00
C PRO A 76 11.81 6.44 -5.87
N MET A 77 10.90 7.34 -6.19
CA MET A 77 9.47 7.06 -6.14
C MET A 77 8.94 6.68 -7.52
N ARG A 78 8.26 5.53 -7.59
CA ARG A 78 7.73 5.01 -8.86
C ARG A 78 6.26 5.35 -9.05
N LYS A 79 5.39 4.95 -8.10
CA LYS A 79 3.95 4.90 -8.34
C LYS A 79 3.14 5.10 -7.06
N VAL A 80 2.02 5.75 -7.21
CA VAL A 80 0.88 5.68 -6.30
C VAL A 80 -0.25 4.96 -7.04
N GLY A 81 -0.72 3.86 -6.49
CA GLY A 81 -1.72 3.02 -7.11
C GLY A 81 -2.84 2.61 -6.15
N GLN A 82 -3.79 1.91 -6.70
CA GLN A 82 -4.94 1.37 -5.97
C GLN A 82 -5.16 -0.07 -6.39
N ALA A 83 -5.45 -0.96 -5.43
CA ALA A 83 -5.87 -2.32 -5.72
C ALA A 83 -6.46 -3.01 -4.46
N PRO A 84 -7.16 -4.14 -4.61
CA PRO A 84 -7.83 -4.86 -3.53
C PRO A 84 -6.86 -5.69 -2.69
N PHE A 85 -5.94 -5.05 -1.99
CA PHE A 85 -4.96 -5.73 -1.12
C PHE A 85 -5.60 -6.24 0.17
N PHE A 86 -5.53 -7.54 0.43
CA PHE A 86 -6.08 -8.17 1.63
C PHE A 86 -5.44 -7.67 2.92
N VAL A 87 -4.17 -7.33 2.89
CA VAL A 87 -3.42 -6.81 4.05
C VAL A 87 -4.03 -5.51 4.60
N LEU A 88 -4.69 -4.72 3.75
CA LEU A 88 -5.35 -3.47 4.13
C LEU A 88 -6.83 -3.66 4.51
N ARG A 89 -7.35 -4.89 4.37
CA ARG A 89 -8.76 -5.19 4.63
C ARG A 89 -9.11 -5.01 6.10
N GLY A 90 -10.17 -4.26 6.36
CA GLY A 90 -10.69 -4.08 7.71
C GLY A 90 -9.96 -3.01 8.52
N ALA A 91 -9.02 -2.28 7.94
CA ALA A 91 -8.42 -1.13 8.59
C ALA A 91 -9.51 -0.11 8.97
N GLY A 92 -9.61 0.22 10.25
CA GLY A 92 -10.55 1.20 10.80
C GLY A 92 -10.08 2.65 10.67
N MET A 93 -8.89 2.85 10.13
CA MET A 93 -8.18 4.13 10.01
C MET A 93 -7.56 4.23 8.60
N PRO A 94 -7.01 5.40 8.22
CA PRO A 94 -6.23 5.53 6.99
C PRO A 94 -5.11 4.49 6.91
N ALA A 95 -5.02 3.78 5.81
CA ALA A 95 -4.08 2.68 5.64
C ALA A 95 -3.45 2.69 4.24
N VAL A 96 -2.16 2.38 4.18
CA VAL A 96 -1.36 2.35 2.96
C VAL A 96 -0.40 1.16 2.98
N LEU A 97 -0.26 0.48 1.86
CA LEU A 97 0.79 -0.50 1.62
C LEU A 97 1.97 0.21 0.93
N ILE A 98 3.16 0.04 1.47
CA ILE A 98 4.39 0.66 0.95
C ILE A 98 5.34 -0.43 0.47
N GLU A 99 5.52 -0.53 -0.84
CA GLU A 99 6.51 -1.38 -1.48
C GLU A 99 7.84 -0.63 -1.56
N MET A 100 8.79 -0.97 -0.70
CA MET A 100 10.10 -0.30 -0.62
C MET A 100 11.06 -0.75 -1.71
N GLY A 101 10.83 -1.92 -2.31
CA GLY A 101 11.61 -2.51 -3.39
C GLY A 101 11.36 -4.01 -3.49
N TYR A 102 11.89 -4.62 -4.54
CA TYR A 102 11.74 -6.04 -4.82
C TYR A 102 13.02 -6.81 -4.48
N LEU A 103 12.94 -7.77 -3.57
CA LEU A 103 14.09 -8.62 -3.19
C LEU A 103 14.56 -9.53 -4.33
N THR A 104 13.71 -9.77 -5.31
CA THR A 104 14.04 -10.51 -6.54
C THR A 104 14.89 -9.71 -7.52
N ASP A 105 14.95 -8.37 -7.38
CA ASP A 105 15.87 -7.52 -8.11
C ASP A 105 17.20 -7.38 -7.34
N PRO A 106 18.35 -7.86 -7.87
CA PRO A 106 19.62 -7.82 -7.14
C PRO A 106 20.10 -6.41 -6.81
N ALA A 107 19.75 -5.39 -7.58
CA ALA A 107 20.15 -4.01 -7.33
C ALA A 107 19.31 -3.41 -6.19
N GLU A 108 18.01 -3.68 -6.16
CA GLU A 108 17.12 -3.25 -5.08
C GLU A 108 17.41 -4.01 -3.78
N ALA A 109 17.63 -5.31 -3.85
CA ALA A 109 18.03 -6.12 -2.70
C ALA A 109 19.31 -5.59 -2.02
N ARG A 110 20.33 -5.20 -2.81
CA ARG A 110 21.55 -4.56 -2.28
C ARG A 110 21.27 -3.23 -1.59
N LYS A 111 20.39 -2.40 -2.15
CA LYS A 111 19.97 -1.13 -1.50
C LYS A 111 19.26 -1.40 -0.18
N LEU A 112 18.31 -2.34 -0.18
CA LEU A 112 17.54 -2.73 1.01
C LEU A 112 18.41 -3.38 2.10
N SER A 113 19.60 -3.90 1.76
CA SER A 113 20.59 -4.39 2.72
C SER A 113 21.45 -3.27 3.31
N SER A 114 21.36 -2.03 2.81
CA SER A 114 22.12 -0.88 3.29
C SER A 114 21.41 -0.20 4.46
N GLN A 115 22.03 -0.17 5.62
CA GLN A 115 21.49 0.48 6.81
C GLN A 115 21.23 1.98 6.60
N SER A 116 22.11 2.67 5.90
CA SER A 116 21.93 4.10 5.59
C SER A 116 20.73 4.35 4.68
N TYR A 117 20.51 3.48 3.70
CA TYR A 117 19.35 3.56 2.82
C TYR A 117 18.05 3.29 3.57
N LEU A 118 18.02 2.25 4.41
CA LEU A 118 16.85 1.96 5.27
C LEU A 118 16.56 3.12 6.23
N TYR A 119 17.58 3.71 6.83
CA TYR A 119 17.42 4.87 7.71
C TYR A 119 16.79 6.05 6.96
N SER A 120 17.23 6.32 5.74
CA SER A 120 16.66 7.40 4.90
C SER A 120 15.18 7.14 4.59
N ILE A 121 14.82 5.89 4.26
CA ILE A 121 13.42 5.49 4.03
C ILE A 121 12.59 5.71 5.29
N CYS A 122 13.03 5.16 6.42
CA CYS A 122 12.29 5.23 7.69
C CYS A 122 12.13 6.68 8.17
N SER A 123 13.19 7.50 8.07
CA SER A 123 13.15 8.91 8.46
C SER A 123 12.18 9.71 7.60
N SER A 124 12.15 9.44 6.30
CA SER A 124 11.23 10.07 5.37
C SER A 124 9.77 9.74 5.70
N PHE A 125 9.47 8.46 5.93
CA PHE A 125 8.11 8.05 6.28
C PHE A 125 7.68 8.56 7.64
N ALA A 126 8.57 8.54 8.64
CA ALA A 126 8.30 9.12 9.96
C ALA A 126 7.94 10.62 9.86
N SER A 127 8.71 11.38 9.08
CA SER A 127 8.42 12.80 8.81
C SER A 127 7.07 12.99 8.12
N GLY A 128 6.75 12.15 7.15
CA GLY A 128 5.45 12.18 6.46
C GLY A 128 4.29 11.87 7.39
N ILE A 129 4.40 10.86 8.25
CA ILE A 129 3.38 10.51 9.25
C ILE A 129 3.16 11.67 10.23
N VAL A 130 4.25 12.25 10.74
CA VAL A 130 4.16 13.40 11.66
C VAL A 130 3.46 14.59 10.98
N THR A 131 3.76 14.84 9.71
CA THR A 131 3.08 15.89 8.94
C THR A 131 1.60 15.60 8.80
N TYR A 132 1.26 14.37 8.38
CA TYR A 132 -0.14 13.95 8.21
C TYR A 132 -0.96 14.12 9.51
N VAL A 133 -0.43 13.65 10.65
CA VAL A 133 -1.12 13.77 11.96
C VAL A 133 -1.33 15.23 12.38
N LYS A 134 -0.38 16.11 12.08
CA LYS A 134 -0.53 17.55 12.35
C LYS A 134 -1.61 18.22 11.48
N GLU A 135 -1.71 17.81 10.23
CA GLU A 135 -2.70 18.33 9.28
C GLU A 135 -4.11 17.75 9.50
N HIS A 136 -4.18 16.57 10.13
CA HIS A 136 -5.44 15.85 10.38
C HIS A 136 -5.52 15.46 11.88
N PRO A 137 -5.66 16.45 12.78
CA PRO A 137 -5.75 16.19 14.22
C PRO A 137 -6.97 15.32 14.53
N VAL A 138 -6.76 14.27 15.34
CA VAL A 138 -7.87 13.49 15.89
C VAL A 138 -8.58 14.40 16.89
N VAL A 139 -9.82 14.79 16.57
CA VAL A 139 -10.68 15.44 17.55
C VAL A 139 -11.05 14.37 18.57
N ALA A 140 -10.51 14.46 19.77
CA ALA A 140 -10.97 13.62 20.88
C ALA A 140 -12.38 14.09 21.26
N ASP A 141 -13.35 13.19 21.16
CA ASP A 141 -14.69 13.40 21.71
C ASP A 141 -14.66 13.45 23.23
#